data_beff880eaf6c7fdad5ef3f3c0ca8b12e
#
_entry.id   beff880eaf6c7fdad5ef3f3c0ca8b12e
#
_cell.length_a   1.000
_cell.length_b   1.000
_cell.length_c   1.000
_cell.angle_alpha   90.00
_cell.angle_beta   90.00
_cell.angle_gamma   90.00
#
_symmetry.space_group_name_H-M   'P 1'
#
loop_
_entity.id
_entity.type
_entity.pdbx_description
1 polymer ?
#
loop_
_entity_poly.entity_id
_entity_poly.type
_entity_poly.pdbx_seq_one_letter_code
_entity_poly.pdbx_strand_id
1 'polypeptide(L)'
;MEFKLIHTDPSSSARAATLATDHGDIETPIFMPVGTAATVKGVHQRELKNDIKPDIILGNTYHLYLRPGTSILEQAGGLHRFMNWSGPILTDSGGYQVYSLSDNRKIKEEGVTFKSHIDGSKHFFSPERAIEIQRKIGGDIIMAFDECTPYPCDYNYAKQSMHMTHRWLDRCMKFHHNTPSEYDYNQFLFPIVQGSVYTDLRKESADYIASKDAPGNAIGGLSVGEPAEEMYAMTETVCERLPHDKPRYLMGVGTPINLSLIHISEPTRQQERAYAGL
;
A
#
# COMPACT_ATOMS: atom_id res chain seq x y z
N MET A 1 -12.28 -0.07 11.92
CA MET A 1 -12.40 -0.76 10.61
C MET A 1 -12.86 -2.18 10.89
N GLU A 2 -13.90 -2.63 10.22
CA GLU A 2 -14.40 -4.01 10.31
C GLU A 2 -14.20 -4.71 8.98
N PHE A 3 -13.60 -5.90 9.00
CA PHE A 3 -13.45 -6.76 7.83
C PHE A 3 -14.34 -7.98 8.00
N LYS A 4 -15.38 -8.09 7.17
CA LYS A 4 -16.35 -9.17 7.22
C LYS A 4 -16.16 -10.09 6.01
N LEU A 5 -15.64 -11.29 6.27
CA LEU A 5 -15.56 -12.35 5.28
C LEU A 5 -16.96 -12.82 4.91
N ILE A 6 -17.31 -12.77 3.62
CA ILE A 6 -18.62 -13.15 3.08
C ILE A 6 -18.56 -14.57 2.51
N HIS A 7 -17.52 -14.86 1.75
CA HIS A 7 -17.37 -16.15 1.07
C HIS A 7 -15.90 -16.51 0.90
N THR A 8 -15.58 -17.79 0.99
CA THR A 8 -14.30 -18.39 0.62
C THR A 8 -14.57 -19.47 -0.42
N ASP A 9 -13.85 -19.44 -1.52
CA ASP A 9 -13.96 -20.46 -2.56
C ASP A 9 -13.42 -21.81 -2.02
N PRO A 10 -14.21 -22.91 -2.08
CA PRO A 10 -13.75 -24.21 -1.60
C PRO A 10 -12.65 -24.85 -2.45
N SER A 11 -12.43 -24.36 -3.68
CA SER A 11 -11.44 -24.90 -4.65
C SER A 11 -10.17 -24.06 -4.78
N SER A 12 -10.14 -22.89 -4.14
CA SER A 12 -9.00 -21.97 -4.18
C SER A 12 -8.88 -21.19 -2.88
N SER A 13 -7.88 -20.32 -2.77
CA SER A 13 -7.72 -19.40 -1.63
C SER A 13 -8.46 -18.07 -1.81
N ALA A 14 -9.29 -17.93 -2.87
CA ALA A 14 -10.03 -16.71 -3.14
C ALA A 14 -11.08 -16.41 -2.06
N ARG A 15 -11.18 -15.14 -1.70
CA ARG A 15 -12.10 -14.67 -0.64
C ARG A 15 -12.86 -13.44 -1.14
N ALA A 16 -14.16 -13.42 -0.87
CA ALA A 16 -14.98 -12.21 -0.99
C ALA A 16 -15.31 -11.69 0.42
N ALA A 17 -15.13 -10.39 0.61
CA ALA A 17 -15.36 -9.73 1.90
C ALA A 17 -15.80 -8.28 1.73
N THR A 18 -16.33 -7.70 2.80
CA THR A 18 -16.59 -6.26 2.91
C THR A 18 -15.67 -5.66 3.96
N LEU A 19 -15.06 -4.54 3.64
CA LEU A 19 -14.22 -3.74 4.53
C LEU A 19 -14.89 -2.41 4.81
N ALA A 20 -15.36 -2.20 6.04
CA ALA A 20 -16.04 -0.97 6.43
C ALA A 20 -15.05 0.13 6.82
N THR A 21 -15.23 1.33 6.25
CA THR A 21 -14.56 2.58 6.64
C THR A 21 -15.57 3.66 6.98
N ASP A 22 -15.09 4.79 7.51
CA ASP A 22 -15.98 5.92 7.83
C ASP A 22 -16.53 6.65 6.57
N HIS A 23 -15.90 6.41 5.40
CA HIS A 23 -16.36 6.93 4.11
C HIS A 23 -17.09 5.91 3.22
N GLY A 24 -17.39 4.74 3.74
CA GLY A 24 -18.16 3.71 3.06
C GLY A 24 -17.51 2.33 3.08
N ASP A 25 -18.25 1.38 2.56
CA ASP A 25 -17.83 -0.01 2.47
C ASP A 25 -17.06 -0.27 1.19
N ILE A 26 -16.09 -1.17 1.28
CA ILE A 26 -15.25 -1.61 0.17
C ILE A 26 -15.53 -3.10 -0.04
N GLU A 27 -16.06 -3.46 -1.19
CA GLU A 27 -16.23 -4.86 -1.58
C GLU A 27 -14.92 -5.41 -2.14
N THR A 28 -14.43 -6.51 -1.57
CA THR A 28 -13.19 -7.15 -1.99
C THR A 28 -13.45 -8.52 -2.63
N PRO A 29 -12.64 -8.95 -3.61
CA PRO A 29 -11.43 -8.30 -4.14
C PRO A 29 -11.75 -7.08 -5.03
N ILE A 30 -10.90 -6.05 -4.98
CA ILE A 30 -11.09 -4.83 -5.77
C ILE A 30 -9.76 -4.25 -6.26
N PHE A 31 -9.80 -3.59 -7.42
CA PHE A 31 -8.71 -2.76 -7.93
C PHE A 31 -8.90 -1.31 -7.52
N MET A 32 -7.82 -0.66 -7.06
CA MET A 32 -7.81 0.75 -6.68
C MET A 32 -7.26 1.61 -7.81
N PRO A 33 -8.07 2.45 -8.48
CA PRO A 33 -7.56 3.47 -9.39
C PRO A 33 -6.61 4.43 -8.70
N VAL A 34 -5.52 4.81 -9.38
CA VAL A 34 -4.49 5.65 -8.80
C VAL A 34 -4.78 7.13 -9.06
N GLY A 35 -5.10 7.85 -7.99
CA GLY A 35 -5.28 9.31 -7.97
C GLY A 35 -4.01 10.04 -7.51
N THR A 36 -2.92 9.97 -8.27
CA THR A 36 -1.56 10.36 -7.90
C THR A 36 -1.47 11.73 -7.19
N ALA A 37 -2.10 12.75 -7.75
CA ALA A 37 -2.07 14.12 -7.23
C ALA A 37 -3.50 14.65 -7.04
N ALA A 38 -4.30 13.94 -6.26
CA ALA A 38 -5.71 14.22 -6.01
C ALA A 38 -6.60 14.11 -7.27
N THR A 39 -6.17 13.34 -8.27
CA THR A 39 -6.96 13.09 -9.48
C THR A 39 -6.51 11.80 -10.17
N VAL A 40 -7.46 11.04 -10.71
CA VAL A 40 -7.18 9.94 -11.64
C VAL A 40 -6.96 10.56 -13.01
N LYS A 41 -5.73 10.46 -13.52
CA LYS A 41 -5.33 11.13 -14.78
C LYS A 41 -6.18 10.67 -15.97
N GLY A 42 -6.69 11.63 -16.74
CA GLY A 42 -7.49 11.37 -17.94
C GLY A 42 -8.93 10.95 -17.67
N VAL A 43 -9.35 10.88 -16.40
CA VAL A 43 -10.71 10.53 -15.99
C VAL A 43 -11.36 11.70 -15.26
N HIS A 44 -12.52 12.14 -15.72
CA HIS A 44 -13.27 13.18 -15.03
C HIS A 44 -13.82 12.66 -13.70
N GLN A 45 -13.83 13.51 -12.66
CA GLN A 45 -14.35 13.12 -11.35
C GLN A 45 -15.79 12.61 -11.40
N ARG A 46 -16.61 13.18 -12.29
CA ARG A 46 -17.98 12.72 -12.53
C ARG A 46 -18.01 11.29 -13.11
N GLU A 47 -17.13 10.98 -14.06
CA GLU A 47 -17.03 9.64 -14.68
C GLU A 47 -16.52 8.63 -13.67
N LEU A 48 -15.51 9.01 -12.87
CA LEU A 48 -15.02 8.18 -11.79
C LEU A 48 -16.15 7.80 -10.83
N LYS A 49 -16.98 8.76 -10.43
CA LYS A 49 -18.07 8.57 -9.46
C LYS A 49 -19.28 7.85 -10.04
N ASN A 50 -19.68 8.15 -11.30
CA ASN A 50 -20.98 7.70 -11.84
C ASN A 50 -20.86 6.48 -12.77
N ASP A 51 -19.73 6.35 -13.45
CA ASP A 51 -19.54 5.33 -14.49
C ASP A 51 -18.60 4.22 -14.02
N ILE A 52 -17.40 4.57 -13.50
CA ILE A 52 -16.40 3.59 -13.01
C ILE A 52 -16.76 3.06 -11.63
N LYS A 53 -17.21 3.94 -10.72
CA LYS A 53 -17.66 3.62 -9.35
C LYS A 53 -16.69 2.73 -8.56
N PRO A 54 -15.41 3.08 -8.44
CA PRO A 54 -14.52 2.32 -7.58
C PRO A 54 -14.92 2.55 -6.12
N ASP A 55 -14.92 1.50 -5.30
CA ASP A 55 -15.21 1.64 -3.86
C ASP A 55 -14.08 2.37 -3.13
N ILE A 56 -12.86 2.31 -3.64
CA ILE A 56 -11.67 2.94 -3.05
C ILE A 56 -10.73 3.45 -4.13
N ILE A 57 -10.05 4.56 -3.85
CA ILE A 57 -8.98 5.11 -4.71
C ILE A 57 -7.68 5.24 -3.93
N LEU A 58 -6.55 5.27 -4.64
CA LEU A 58 -5.22 5.42 -4.06
C LEU A 58 -4.67 6.83 -4.32
N GLY A 59 -4.21 7.51 -3.25
CA GLY A 59 -3.46 8.76 -3.32
C GLY A 59 -1.98 8.53 -3.02
N ASN A 60 -1.07 9.19 -3.76
CA ASN A 60 0.36 9.04 -3.52
C ASN A 60 0.89 10.11 -2.57
N THR A 61 1.31 9.71 -1.38
CA THR A 61 1.79 10.59 -0.30
C THR A 61 2.95 11.49 -0.74
N TYR A 62 3.93 10.95 -1.44
CA TYR A 62 5.07 11.73 -1.93
C TYR A 62 4.64 12.89 -2.84
N HIS A 63 3.77 12.61 -3.81
CA HIS A 63 3.29 13.63 -4.75
C HIS A 63 2.42 14.68 -4.05
N LEU A 64 1.51 14.26 -3.20
CA LEU A 64 0.62 15.15 -2.45
C LEU A 64 1.37 16.02 -1.45
N TYR A 65 2.43 15.49 -0.81
CA TYR A 65 3.33 16.23 0.06
C TYR A 65 4.08 17.34 -0.69
N LEU A 66 4.61 17.05 -1.88
CA LEU A 66 5.33 18.05 -2.66
C LEU A 66 4.39 19.06 -3.33
N ARG A 67 3.23 18.61 -3.82
CA ARG A 67 2.23 19.45 -4.50
C ARG A 67 0.84 18.82 -4.41
N PRO A 68 -0.14 19.51 -3.80
CA PRO A 68 -0.16 20.92 -3.38
C PRO A 68 0.60 21.22 -2.08
N GLY A 69 0.97 20.19 -1.30
CA GLY A 69 1.56 20.30 0.03
C GLY A 69 0.52 20.09 1.13
N THR A 70 0.98 19.60 2.29
CA THR A 70 0.09 19.23 3.40
C THR A 70 -0.69 20.41 3.97
N SER A 71 -0.10 21.62 4.01
CA SER A 71 -0.80 22.82 4.53
C SER A 71 -2.04 23.20 3.70
N ILE A 72 -1.98 23.05 2.37
CA ILE A 72 -3.13 23.31 1.50
C ILE A 72 -4.20 22.23 1.69
N LEU A 73 -3.78 20.97 1.82
CA LEU A 73 -4.72 19.87 2.07
C LEU A 73 -5.43 20.01 3.42
N GLU A 74 -4.71 20.39 4.48
CA GLU A 74 -5.29 20.67 5.79
C GLU A 74 -6.31 21.82 5.73
N GLN A 75 -5.97 22.94 5.06
CA GLN A 75 -6.89 24.06 4.88
C GLN A 75 -8.13 23.69 4.07
N ALA A 76 -8.03 22.76 3.12
CA ALA A 76 -9.15 22.24 2.37
C ALA A 76 -10.04 21.27 3.18
N GLY A 77 -9.58 20.82 4.34
CA GLY A 77 -10.26 19.81 5.17
C GLY A 77 -9.98 18.37 4.75
N GLY A 78 -8.76 18.10 4.28
CA GLY A 78 -8.29 16.79 3.85
C GLY A 78 -8.48 16.49 2.38
N LEU A 79 -7.91 15.36 1.95
CA LEU A 79 -7.88 14.94 0.55
C LEU A 79 -9.29 14.69 -0.02
N HIS A 80 -10.21 14.14 0.77
CA HIS A 80 -11.60 13.91 0.37
C HIS A 80 -12.27 15.21 -0.10
N ARG A 81 -12.15 16.27 0.68
CA ARG A 81 -12.74 17.58 0.32
C ARG A 81 -11.97 18.24 -0.81
N PHE A 82 -10.63 18.16 -0.79
CA PHE A 82 -9.78 18.77 -1.82
C PHE A 82 -10.06 18.21 -3.21
N MET A 83 -10.27 16.90 -3.34
CA MET A 83 -10.54 16.26 -4.63
C MET A 83 -12.03 16.03 -4.91
N ASN A 84 -12.92 16.45 -4.01
CA ASN A 84 -14.37 16.22 -4.09
C ASN A 84 -14.73 14.73 -4.25
N TRP A 85 -14.11 13.89 -3.42
CA TRP A 85 -14.34 12.46 -3.38
C TRP A 85 -14.92 12.04 -2.02
N SER A 86 -16.07 11.37 -2.03
CA SER A 86 -16.79 10.98 -0.81
C SER A 86 -16.56 9.52 -0.38
N GLY A 87 -15.93 8.73 -1.22
CA GLY A 87 -15.63 7.32 -0.93
C GLY A 87 -14.28 7.13 -0.22
N PRO A 88 -13.94 5.91 0.15
CA PRO A 88 -12.68 5.56 0.79
C PRO A 88 -11.44 5.95 -0.02
N ILE A 89 -10.37 6.34 0.69
CA ILE A 89 -9.05 6.65 0.13
C ILE A 89 -7.98 5.88 0.89
N LEU A 90 -7.09 5.21 0.14
CA LEU A 90 -5.83 4.71 0.67
C LEU A 90 -4.70 5.66 0.27
N THR A 91 -3.78 5.97 1.19
CA THR A 91 -2.53 6.67 0.87
C THR A 91 -1.34 5.74 1.04
N ASP A 92 -0.43 5.72 0.06
CA ASP A 92 0.82 4.97 0.18
C ASP A 92 1.79 5.60 1.20
N SER A 93 2.88 4.90 1.54
CA SER A 93 3.89 5.41 2.47
C SER A 93 4.74 6.57 1.91
N GLY A 94 4.79 6.72 0.59
CA GLY A 94 5.73 7.59 -0.12
C GLY A 94 7.13 6.97 -0.30
N GLY A 95 7.43 5.84 0.33
CA GLY A 95 8.75 5.19 0.30
C GLY A 95 9.21 4.79 -1.10
N TYR A 96 8.33 4.17 -1.88
CA TYR A 96 8.64 3.76 -3.26
C TYR A 96 8.97 4.96 -4.17
N GLN A 97 8.21 6.06 -4.09
CA GLN A 97 8.44 7.25 -4.91
C GLN A 97 9.75 7.95 -4.52
N VAL A 98 10.09 7.99 -3.24
CA VAL A 98 11.40 8.44 -2.77
C VAL A 98 12.51 7.55 -3.36
N TYR A 99 12.26 6.23 -3.47
CA TYR A 99 13.17 5.30 -4.12
C TYR A 99 13.28 5.55 -5.62
N SER A 100 12.17 5.62 -6.35
CA SER A 100 12.15 5.59 -7.83
C SER A 100 12.40 6.96 -8.47
N LEU A 101 12.09 8.07 -7.79
CA LEU A 101 12.13 9.43 -8.36
C LEU A 101 13.29 10.30 -7.83
N SER A 102 14.13 9.78 -6.94
CA SER A 102 15.23 10.54 -6.35
C SER A 102 16.58 9.86 -6.57
N ASP A 103 17.38 10.39 -7.49
CA ASP A 103 18.72 9.90 -7.81
C ASP A 103 19.73 10.07 -6.63
N ASN A 104 19.45 10.99 -5.71
CA ASN A 104 20.32 11.35 -4.58
C ASN A 104 19.61 11.16 -3.24
N ARG A 105 19.16 9.93 -2.94
CA ARG A 105 18.62 9.59 -1.63
C ARG A 105 19.70 9.04 -0.70
N LYS A 106 19.53 9.31 0.60
CA LYS A 106 20.34 8.72 1.67
C LYS A 106 19.40 8.05 2.66
N ILE A 107 19.50 6.73 2.74
CA ILE A 107 18.73 5.90 3.66
C ILE A 107 19.56 5.67 4.90
N LYS A 108 18.97 5.85 6.07
CA LYS A 108 19.55 5.63 7.39
C LYS A 108 18.47 5.10 8.33
N GLU A 109 18.87 4.63 9.50
CA GLU A 109 17.95 4.19 10.54
C GLU A 109 16.91 5.24 10.94
N GLU A 110 17.32 6.52 10.95
CA GLU A 110 16.45 7.64 11.31
C GLU A 110 15.37 7.92 10.25
N GLY A 111 15.62 7.56 8.99
CA GLY A 111 14.75 7.85 7.86
C GLY A 111 15.50 8.11 6.57
N VAL A 112 14.82 8.70 5.60
CA VAL A 112 15.34 8.92 4.24
C VAL A 112 15.42 10.41 3.92
N THR A 113 16.63 10.86 3.54
CA THR A 113 16.84 12.18 2.95
C THR A 113 16.82 12.06 1.44
N PHE A 114 16.08 12.93 0.76
CA PHE A 114 15.95 12.94 -0.70
C PHE A 114 15.83 14.35 -1.25
N LYS A 115 15.95 14.50 -2.57
CA LYS A 115 15.69 15.75 -3.27
C LYS A 115 14.37 15.64 -4.05
N SER A 116 13.57 16.68 -3.99
CA SER A 116 12.36 16.84 -4.80
C SER A 116 12.70 16.79 -6.30
N HIS A 117 11.96 16.00 -7.05
CA HIS A 117 12.06 15.96 -8.52
C HIS A 117 11.46 17.22 -9.19
N ILE A 118 10.72 18.04 -8.43
CA ILE A 118 10.06 19.25 -8.95
C ILE A 118 11.01 20.42 -8.98
N ASP A 119 11.74 20.66 -7.87
CA ASP A 119 12.54 21.87 -7.66
C ASP A 119 13.93 21.60 -7.07
N GLY A 120 14.27 20.33 -6.81
CA GLY A 120 15.56 19.95 -6.22
C GLY A 120 15.70 20.25 -4.72
N SER A 121 14.67 20.75 -4.05
CA SER A 121 14.68 21.01 -2.61
C SER A 121 14.93 19.73 -1.81
N LYS A 122 15.61 19.87 -0.67
CA LYS A 122 15.99 18.74 0.18
C LYS A 122 14.90 18.48 1.21
N HIS A 123 14.48 17.22 1.33
CA HIS A 123 13.46 16.74 2.26
C HIS A 123 13.98 15.58 3.10
N PHE A 124 13.33 15.36 4.22
CA PHE A 124 13.59 14.24 5.11
C PHE A 124 12.28 13.59 5.56
N PHE A 125 12.16 12.29 5.32
CA PHE A 125 11.08 11.46 5.84
C PHE A 125 11.63 10.52 6.90
N SER A 126 11.18 10.68 8.14
CA SER A 126 11.26 9.63 9.16
C SER A 126 9.94 8.83 9.16
N PRO A 127 9.89 7.64 9.80
CA PRO A 127 8.64 6.92 10.01
C PRO A 127 7.52 7.78 10.61
N GLU A 128 7.85 8.56 11.65
CA GLU A 128 6.89 9.46 12.29
C GLU A 128 6.40 10.55 11.33
N ARG A 129 7.32 11.14 10.56
CA ARG A 129 6.99 12.19 9.59
C ARG A 129 6.11 11.66 8.47
N ALA A 130 6.33 10.42 8.00
CA ALA A 130 5.50 9.79 6.99
C ALA A 130 4.06 9.60 7.49
N ILE A 131 3.87 9.18 8.74
CA ILE A 131 2.54 9.07 9.35
C ILE A 131 1.90 10.46 9.54
N GLU A 132 2.64 11.45 10.05
CA GLU A 132 2.14 12.82 10.19
C GLU A 132 1.64 13.38 8.85
N ILE A 133 2.41 13.20 7.76
CA ILE A 133 2.02 13.64 6.42
C ILE A 133 0.72 12.97 5.97
N GLN A 134 0.61 11.64 6.13
CA GLN A 134 -0.59 10.90 5.75
C GLN A 134 -1.82 11.27 6.58
N ARG A 135 -1.62 11.58 7.88
CA ARG A 135 -2.71 12.11 8.72
C ARG A 135 -3.26 13.43 8.17
N LYS A 136 -2.36 14.35 7.81
CA LYS A 136 -2.71 15.65 7.20
C LYS A 136 -3.32 15.51 5.81
N ILE A 137 -2.92 14.51 5.04
CA ILE A 137 -3.56 14.17 3.76
C ILE A 137 -4.99 13.65 4.02
N GLY A 138 -5.20 12.79 5.00
CA GLY A 138 -6.52 12.35 5.41
C GLY A 138 -7.07 11.16 4.61
N GLY A 139 -6.25 10.16 4.29
CA GLY A 139 -6.75 8.87 3.77
C GLY A 139 -7.36 8.01 4.87
N ASP A 140 -8.34 7.17 4.55
CA ASP A 140 -8.94 6.20 5.49
C ASP A 140 -7.96 5.10 5.86
N ILE A 141 -7.18 4.65 4.88
CA ILE A 141 -6.11 3.67 5.06
C ILE A 141 -4.78 4.35 4.76
N ILE A 142 -3.86 4.28 5.72
CA ILE A 142 -2.52 4.84 5.61
C ILE A 142 -1.48 3.72 5.75
N MET A 143 -0.34 3.87 5.09
CA MET A 143 0.68 2.83 5.04
C MET A 143 1.85 3.15 5.96
N ALA A 144 2.39 2.14 6.64
CA ALA A 144 3.64 2.27 7.36
C ALA A 144 4.79 2.65 6.41
N PHE A 145 5.74 3.46 6.90
CA PHE A 145 6.91 3.82 6.10
C PHE A 145 7.85 2.62 5.96
N ASP A 146 8.26 2.33 4.74
CA ASP A 146 9.02 1.14 4.39
C ASP A 146 10.16 1.46 3.42
N GLU A 147 11.11 0.56 3.30
CA GLU A 147 12.11 0.56 2.24
C GLU A 147 11.77 -0.51 1.20
N CYS A 148 11.45 -0.08 -0.01
CA CYS A 148 11.32 -0.95 -1.16
C CYS A 148 12.71 -1.19 -1.78
N THR A 149 13.20 -2.43 -1.75
CA THR A 149 14.48 -2.79 -2.36
C THR A 149 14.38 -2.92 -3.88
N PRO A 150 15.48 -2.68 -4.63
CA PRO A 150 15.49 -2.93 -6.08
C PRO A 150 15.40 -4.42 -6.41
N TYR A 151 15.10 -4.72 -7.66
CA TYR A 151 15.30 -6.05 -8.22
C TYR A 151 16.31 -6.00 -9.39
N PRO A 152 17.32 -6.91 -9.45
CA PRO A 152 17.67 -7.86 -8.40
C PRO A 152 18.28 -7.19 -7.17
N CYS A 153 18.21 -7.85 -6.02
CA CYS A 153 18.73 -7.36 -4.76
C CYS A 153 19.58 -8.45 -4.08
N ASP A 154 20.71 -8.06 -3.50
CA ASP A 154 21.54 -8.98 -2.68
C ASP A 154 20.78 -9.40 -1.42
N TYR A 155 20.95 -10.69 -1.02
CA TYR A 155 20.26 -11.27 0.13
C TYR A 155 20.53 -10.52 1.44
N ASN A 156 21.78 -10.17 1.71
CA ASN A 156 22.14 -9.49 2.96
C ASN A 156 21.57 -8.08 3.00
N TYR A 157 21.55 -7.38 1.85
CA TYR A 157 20.90 -6.08 1.75
C TYR A 157 19.39 -6.21 1.94
N ALA A 158 18.74 -7.15 1.26
CA ALA A 158 17.29 -7.40 1.42
C ALA A 158 16.92 -7.70 2.88
N LYS A 159 17.74 -8.51 3.58
CA LYS A 159 17.55 -8.83 4.99
C LYS A 159 17.72 -7.61 5.91
N GLN A 160 18.76 -6.80 5.70
CA GLN A 160 18.97 -5.57 6.48
C GLN A 160 17.84 -4.56 6.28
N SER A 161 17.41 -4.35 5.04
CA SER A 161 16.31 -3.48 4.65
C SER A 161 14.99 -3.94 5.28
N MET A 162 14.69 -5.23 5.22
CA MET A 162 13.50 -5.81 5.86
C MET A 162 13.49 -5.55 7.38
N HIS A 163 14.60 -5.81 8.07
CA HIS A 163 14.69 -5.56 9.50
C HIS A 163 14.60 -4.05 9.84
N MET A 164 15.13 -3.18 9.00
CA MET A 164 14.95 -1.73 9.17
C MET A 164 13.48 -1.35 8.99
N THR A 165 12.80 -1.87 7.99
CA THR A 165 11.36 -1.68 7.77
C THR A 165 10.55 -2.14 8.98
N HIS A 166 10.90 -3.26 9.63
CA HIS A 166 10.25 -3.70 10.87
C HIS A 166 10.41 -2.70 12.02
N ARG A 167 11.62 -2.16 12.23
CA ARG A 167 11.86 -1.12 13.25
C ARG A 167 11.13 0.18 12.92
N TRP A 168 11.07 0.54 11.65
CA TRP A 168 10.28 1.70 11.19
C TRP A 168 8.78 1.49 11.39
N LEU A 169 8.28 0.28 11.18
CA LEU A 169 6.90 -0.05 11.49
C LEU A 169 6.58 0.19 12.97
N ASP A 170 7.43 -0.28 13.89
CA ASP A 170 7.22 -0.07 15.32
C ASP A 170 7.15 1.42 15.67
N ARG A 171 7.98 2.23 15.04
CA ARG A 171 7.95 3.69 15.19
C ARG A 171 6.68 4.30 14.61
N CYS A 172 6.26 3.86 13.42
CA CYS A 172 5.00 4.28 12.80
C CYS A 172 3.80 3.97 13.70
N MET A 173 3.70 2.74 14.20
CA MET A 173 2.60 2.30 15.06
C MET A 173 2.58 3.09 16.39
N LYS A 174 3.73 3.27 17.00
CA LYS A 174 3.84 4.07 18.24
C LYS A 174 3.40 5.52 18.00
N PHE A 175 3.85 6.14 16.93
CA PHE A 175 3.47 7.52 16.59
C PHE A 175 1.97 7.61 16.28
N HIS A 176 1.46 6.69 15.44
CA HIS A 176 0.05 6.64 15.10
C HIS A 176 -0.86 6.47 16.32
N HIS A 177 -0.48 5.61 17.27
CA HIS A 177 -1.26 5.38 18.49
C HIS A 177 -1.25 6.61 19.42
N ASN A 178 -0.13 7.33 19.51
CA ASN A 178 0.05 8.43 20.47
C ASN A 178 -0.37 9.81 19.92
N THR A 179 -0.77 9.90 18.66
CA THR A 179 -1.20 11.15 18.04
C THR A 179 -2.69 11.09 17.66
N PRO A 180 -3.46 12.16 17.91
CA PRO A 180 -4.87 12.20 17.54
C PRO A 180 -5.06 12.22 16.02
N SER A 181 -6.26 11.88 15.57
CA SER A 181 -6.66 12.11 14.18
C SER A 181 -6.73 13.62 13.89
N GLU A 182 -6.39 14.02 12.66
CA GLU A 182 -6.54 15.40 12.20
C GLU A 182 -7.99 15.73 11.83
N TYR A 183 -8.81 14.69 11.59
CA TYR A 183 -10.19 14.81 11.10
C TYR A 183 -11.16 13.98 11.94
N ASP A 184 -12.46 14.20 11.78
CA ASP A 184 -13.52 13.53 12.55
C ASP A 184 -13.81 12.09 12.10
N TYR A 185 -12.79 11.40 11.52
CA TYR A 185 -12.87 10.00 11.11
C TYR A 185 -11.58 9.24 11.41
N ASN A 186 -11.69 7.92 11.40
CA ASN A 186 -10.57 7.04 11.70
C ASN A 186 -9.66 6.85 10.49
N GLN A 187 -8.36 6.80 10.75
CA GLN A 187 -7.34 6.44 9.78
C GLN A 187 -6.65 5.17 10.25
N PHE A 188 -6.67 4.14 9.42
CA PHE A 188 -6.19 2.80 9.76
C PHE A 188 -4.81 2.54 9.16
N LEU A 189 -3.84 2.24 10.03
CA LEU A 189 -2.46 1.99 9.63
C LEU A 189 -2.28 0.53 9.21
N PHE A 190 -1.84 0.31 7.96
CA PHE A 190 -1.45 -0.99 7.44
C PHE A 190 0.07 -1.13 7.42
N PRO A 191 0.63 -2.19 8.02
CA PRO A 191 2.03 -2.58 7.87
C PRO A 191 2.28 -3.19 6.49
N ILE A 192 3.56 -3.21 6.07
CA ILE A 192 3.99 -3.69 4.76
C ILE A 192 5.00 -4.83 4.93
N VAL A 193 4.69 -5.99 4.36
CA VAL A 193 5.62 -7.12 4.26
C VAL A 193 6.67 -6.81 3.20
N GLN A 194 7.95 -6.92 3.58
CA GLN A 194 9.10 -6.79 2.69
C GLN A 194 9.91 -8.11 2.65
N GLY A 195 11.04 -8.18 1.95
CA GLY A 195 11.89 -9.37 1.86
C GLY A 195 12.33 -9.71 0.45
N SER A 196 12.16 -8.79 -0.53
CA SER A 196 12.51 -9.02 -1.94
C SER A 196 11.88 -10.33 -2.47
N VAL A 197 12.60 -11.14 -3.22
CA VAL A 197 12.16 -12.44 -3.75
C VAL A 197 12.72 -13.63 -2.95
N TYR A 198 13.07 -13.42 -1.67
CA TYR A 198 13.60 -14.45 -0.81
C TYR A 198 12.51 -15.03 0.10
N THR A 199 12.18 -16.29 -0.13
CA THR A 199 11.07 -16.99 0.56
C THR A 199 11.19 -16.98 2.08
N ASP A 200 12.39 -17.17 2.62
CA ASP A 200 12.66 -17.15 4.06
C ASP A 200 12.46 -15.75 4.66
N LEU A 201 12.93 -14.71 3.98
CA LEU A 201 12.72 -13.32 4.41
C LEU A 201 11.24 -12.91 4.32
N ARG A 202 10.55 -13.33 3.27
CA ARG A 202 9.09 -13.11 3.15
C ARG A 202 8.31 -13.75 4.28
N LYS A 203 8.67 -14.98 4.66
CA LYS A 203 8.06 -15.70 5.79
C LYS A 203 8.35 -14.98 7.11
N GLU A 204 9.60 -14.63 7.37
CA GLU A 204 10.00 -13.88 8.57
C GLU A 204 9.25 -12.55 8.67
N SER A 205 9.17 -11.80 7.56
CA SER A 205 8.47 -10.53 7.52
C SER A 205 6.97 -10.69 7.72
N ALA A 206 6.34 -11.67 7.07
CA ALA A 206 4.91 -11.92 7.22
C ALA A 206 4.54 -12.32 8.66
N ASP A 207 5.34 -13.17 9.31
CA ASP A 207 5.14 -13.56 10.71
C ASP A 207 5.29 -12.36 11.66
N TYR A 208 6.30 -11.50 11.41
CA TYR A 208 6.49 -10.27 12.19
C TYR A 208 5.30 -9.31 12.03
N ILE A 209 4.85 -9.08 10.79
CA ILE A 209 3.70 -8.23 10.49
C ILE A 209 2.41 -8.78 11.11
N ALA A 210 2.15 -10.09 10.96
CA ALA A 210 0.98 -10.74 11.55
C ALA A 210 0.94 -10.58 13.08
N SER A 211 2.11 -10.61 13.76
CA SER A 211 2.21 -10.42 15.21
C SER A 211 1.79 -9.04 15.70
N LYS A 212 1.69 -8.03 14.81
CA LYS A 212 1.28 -6.66 15.17
C LYS A 212 -0.23 -6.50 15.31
N ASP A 213 -1.01 -7.47 14.88
CA ASP A 213 -2.48 -7.45 14.91
C ASP A 213 -3.09 -6.18 14.32
N ALA A 214 -2.50 -5.67 13.25
CA ALA A 214 -2.98 -4.48 12.56
C ALA A 214 -4.35 -4.71 11.91
N PRO A 215 -5.12 -3.66 11.64
CA PRO A 215 -6.44 -3.77 11.02
C PRO A 215 -6.43 -4.35 9.60
N GLY A 216 -5.29 -4.35 8.92
CA GLY A 216 -5.06 -4.96 7.62
C GLY A 216 -3.58 -4.98 7.31
N ASN A 217 -3.17 -5.66 6.23
CA ASN A 217 -1.76 -5.88 5.90
C ASN A 217 -1.52 -5.61 4.42
N ALA A 218 -0.30 -5.17 4.07
CA ALA A 218 0.11 -5.00 2.70
C ALA A 218 1.31 -5.87 2.33
N ILE A 219 1.41 -6.21 1.06
CA ILE A 219 2.51 -6.97 0.46
C ILE A 219 3.23 -6.01 -0.49
N GLY A 220 4.40 -5.52 -0.07
CA GLY A 220 5.23 -4.60 -0.84
C GLY A 220 6.50 -5.26 -1.37
N GLY A 221 7.34 -4.47 -2.05
CA GLY A 221 8.62 -4.93 -2.60
C GLY A 221 8.50 -5.98 -3.69
N LEU A 222 7.37 -6.01 -4.39
CA LEU A 222 7.10 -6.80 -5.59
C LEU A 222 6.67 -5.87 -6.72
N SER A 223 6.60 -6.38 -7.95
CA SER A 223 6.36 -5.58 -9.17
C SER A 223 7.40 -4.47 -9.37
N VAL A 224 8.67 -4.80 -9.07
CA VAL A 224 9.84 -3.90 -9.20
C VAL A 224 10.84 -4.37 -10.25
N GLY A 225 10.45 -5.35 -11.08
CA GLY A 225 11.24 -5.89 -12.18
C GLY A 225 11.48 -7.40 -12.15
N GLU A 226 11.01 -8.09 -11.11
CA GLU A 226 11.06 -9.55 -11.03
C GLU A 226 10.12 -10.23 -12.05
N PRO A 227 10.42 -11.47 -12.46
CA PRO A 227 9.50 -12.28 -13.24
C PRO A 227 8.15 -12.48 -12.53
N ALA A 228 7.08 -12.59 -13.31
CA ALA A 228 5.73 -12.74 -12.78
C ALA A 228 5.58 -13.97 -11.88
N GLU A 229 6.23 -15.08 -12.23
CA GLU A 229 6.21 -16.32 -11.46
C GLU A 229 6.82 -16.15 -10.06
N GLU A 230 7.91 -15.38 -9.95
CA GLU A 230 8.51 -15.05 -8.65
C GLU A 230 7.58 -14.18 -7.82
N MET A 231 6.96 -13.17 -8.44
CA MET A 231 5.99 -12.30 -7.76
C MET A 231 4.81 -13.13 -7.21
N TYR A 232 4.26 -14.04 -7.99
CA TYR A 232 3.15 -14.90 -7.57
C TYR A 232 3.56 -15.85 -6.44
N ALA A 233 4.72 -16.51 -6.56
CA ALA A 233 5.23 -17.42 -5.53
C ALA A 233 5.47 -16.69 -4.20
N MET A 234 6.00 -15.46 -4.24
CA MET A 234 6.20 -14.65 -3.03
C MET A 234 4.88 -14.16 -2.44
N THR A 235 3.91 -13.81 -3.27
CA THR A 235 2.56 -13.44 -2.83
C THR A 235 1.86 -14.59 -2.11
N GLU A 236 1.89 -15.79 -2.70
CA GLU A 236 1.36 -17.01 -2.09
C GLU A 236 2.02 -17.30 -0.73
N THR A 237 3.37 -17.30 -0.70
CA THR A 237 4.16 -17.50 0.53
C THR A 237 3.74 -16.55 1.66
N VAL A 238 3.50 -15.30 1.34
CA VAL A 238 3.07 -14.28 2.32
C VAL A 238 1.62 -14.52 2.73
N CYS A 239 0.75 -14.81 1.78
CA CYS A 239 -0.68 -15.04 2.04
C CYS A 239 -0.95 -16.24 2.94
N GLU A 240 -0.10 -17.28 2.92
CA GLU A 240 -0.16 -18.42 3.84
C GLU A 240 0.09 -18.02 5.31
N ARG A 241 0.73 -16.90 5.56
CA ARG A 241 1.16 -16.42 6.89
C ARG A 241 0.31 -15.30 7.45
N LEU A 242 -0.21 -14.45 6.58
CA LEU A 242 -1.04 -13.33 7.01
C LEU A 242 -2.43 -13.80 7.48
N PRO A 243 -3.03 -13.14 8.50
CA PRO A 243 -4.34 -13.50 9.01
C PRO A 243 -5.42 -13.57 7.93
N HIS A 244 -6.27 -14.62 7.99
CA HIS A 244 -7.37 -14.81 7.04
C HIS A 244 -8.55 -13.87 7.28
N ASP A 245 -8.70 -13.38 8.49
CA ASP A 245 -9.75 -12.47 8.94
C ASP A 245 -9.36 -10.99 8.80
N LYS A 246 -8.32 -10.69 8.02
CA LYS A 246 -7.84 -9.32 7.74
C LYS A 246 -7.74 -9.08 6.23
N PRO A 247 -7.95 -7.83 5.77
CA PRO A 247 -7.72 -7.47 4.37
C PRO A 247 -6.22 -7.51 4.03
N ARG A 248 -5.93 -7.83 2.78
CA ARG A 248 -4.57 -7.88 2.22
C ARG A 248 -4.50 -6.98 0.98
N TYR A 249 -3.51 -6.12 0.94
CA TYR A 249 -3.27 -5.22 -0.18
C TYR A 249 -1.97 -5.59 -0.89
N LEU A 250 -2.05 -6.09 -2.12
CA LEU A 250 -0.89 -6.30 -2.98
C LEU A 250 -0.51 -5.00 -3.69
N MET A 251 0.65 -4.44 -3.34
CA MET A 251 1.07 -3.11 -3.78
C MET A 251 1.73 -3.13 -5.16
N GLY A 252 1.43 -2.11 -5.99
CA GLY A 252 2.10 -1.89 -7.28
C GLY A 252 1.66 -2.82 -8.42
N VAL A 253 0.74 -3.73 -8.18
CA VAL A 253 0.26 -4.73 -9.16
C VAL A 253 -1.07 -4.30 -9.74
N GLY A 254 -1.18 -4.25 -11.08
CA GLY A 254 -2.41 -3.72 -11.70
C GLY A 254 -2.53 -3.93 -13.20
N THR A 255 -1.69 -4.75 -13.83
CA THR A 255 -1.93 -5.12 -15.24
C THR A 255 -3.14 -6.05 -15.36
N PRO A 256 -3.89 -6.04 -16.48
CA PRO A 256 -5.04 -6.92 -16.66
C PRO A 256 -4.73 -8.41 -16.42
N ILE A 257 -3.55 -8.88 -16.82
CA ILE A 257 -3.11 -10.27 -16.60
C ILE A 257 -2.92 -10.54 -15.09
N ASN A 258 -2.23 -9.65 -14.38
CA ASN A 258 -2.03 -9.80 -12.94
C ASN A 258 -3.37 -9.78 -12.18
N LEU A 259 -4.28 -8.86 -12.54
CA LEU A 259 -5.61 -8.76 -11.93
C LEU A 259 -6.44 -10.02 -12.17
N SER A 260 -6.41 -10.59 -13.37
CA SER A 260 -7.10 -11.84 -13.66
C SER A 260 -6.65 -12.98 -12.74
N LEU A 261 -5.36 -13.10 -12.47
CA LEU A 261 -4.81 -14.16 -11.62
C LEU A 261 -5.11 -13.91 -10.12
N ILE A 262 -5.01 -12.66 -9.66
CA ILE A 262 -5.20 -12.30 -8.25
C ILE A 262 -6.68 -12.29 -7.87
N HIS A 263 -7.57 -11.88 -8.77
CA HIS A 263 -9.01 -11.83 -8.51
C HIS A 263 -9.70 -13.18 -8.58
N ILE A 264 -9.20 -14.10 -9.42
CA ILE A 264 -9.82 -15.42 -9.63
C ILE A 264 -9.28 -16.46 -8.65
N SER A 265 -8.01 -16.33 -8.28
CA SER A 265 -7.39 -17.19 -7.26
C SER A 265 -6.16 -16.48 -6.70
N GLU A 266 -5.81 -16.69 -5.46
CA GLU A 266 -4.41 -16.69 -5.09
C GLU A 266 -3.75 -17.71 -6.04
N PRO A 267 -2.63 -17.36 -6.73
CA PRO A 267 -2.18 -18.10 -7.90
C PRO A 267 -1.93 -19.58 -7.56
N THR A 268 -2.80 -20.43 -8.05
CA THR A 268 -2.60 -21.87 -8.02
C THR A 268 -2.12 -22.30 -9.40
N ARG A 269 -1.10 -23.18 -9.44
CA ARG A 269 -0.48 -23.74 -10.67
C ARG A 269 -1.44 -24.28 -11.72
N GLN A 270 -2.72 -24.44 -11.42
CA GLN A 270 -3.72 -24.98 -12.35
C GLN A 270 -4.24 -23.96 -13.36
N GLN A 271 -4.13 -22.65 -13.12
CA GLN A 271 -4.63 -21.63 -14.04
C GLN A 271 -3.65 -21.26 -15.16
N GLU A 272 -2.36 -21.49 -15.00
CA GLU A 272 -1.39 -21.33 -16.12
C GLU A 272 -1.74 -22.18 -17.34
N ARG A 273 -2.43 -23.33 -17.15
CA ARG A 273 -2.86 -24.21 -18.25
C ARG A 273 -4.08 -23.71 -19.01
N ALA A 274 -4.91 -22.86 -18.42
CA ALA A 274 -6.12 -22.36 -19.08
C ALA A 274 -5.85 -21.23 -20.07
N TYR A 275 -4.76 -20.49 -19.88
CA TYR A 275 -4.38 -19.36 -20.76
C TYR A 275 -3.36 -19.72 -21.85
N ALA A 276 -2.71 -20.87 -21.76
CA ALA A 276 -1.82 -21.36 -22.82
C ALA A 276 -2.54 -21.95 -24.04
N GLY A 277 -3.86 -21.88 -24.08
CA GLY A 277 -4.72 -22.45 -25.13
C GLY A 277 -5.60 -21.43 -25.88
N LEU A 278 -5.31 -20.14 -25.82
CA LEU A 278 -5.98 -19.10 -26.62
C LEU A 278 -5.02 -18.42 -27.57
#